data_d9c513331a977c473cf5f9358e193d21
#
_entry.id   d9c513331a977c473cf5f9358e193d21
#
_cell.length_a   1.000
_cell.length_b   1.000
_cell.length_c   1.000
_cell.angle_alpha   90.00
_cell.angle_beta   90.00
_cell.angle_gamma   90.00
#
_symmetry.space_group_name_H-M   'P 1'
#
loop_
_entity.id
_entity.type
_entity.pdbx_description
1 polymer ?
#
loop_
_entity_poly.entity_id
_entity_poly.type
_entity_poly.pdbx_seq_one_letter_code
_entity_poly.pdbx_strand_id
1 'polypeptide(L)'
;TSTLTFTLSEAATDFVEADATVTGGSLSNWTAVSSTVYTATFTPTADSTTDGVISVSSSKFSGSSGNTNNDGSDANNSITFTVDTVRPTIAITDDDDDNSLSAGDTSTLTFTLSEASTNFVQSDVTISGGSLSNWNAVSSTVYTATFTPTADSTTDGVISVASSKFSDSAGNSNTDGSDANNSVTFTVDTTTTPSPSPSPS
;
A
#
# COMPACT_ATOMS: atom_id res chain seq x y z
N THR A 1 12.01 -7.97 4.19
CA THR A 1 13.37 -8.23 4.73
C THR A 1 14.09 -9.24 3.84
N SER A 2 15.42 -9.15 3.79
CA SER A 2 16.27 -10.08 3.04
C SER A 2 17.45 -10.53 3.91
N THR A 3 17.80 -11.81 3.82
CA THR A 3 19.01 -12.32 4.45
C THR A 3 20.21 -12.10 3.52
N LEU A 4 21.24 -11.44 4.03
CA LEU A 4 22.51 -11.21 3.35
C LEU A 4 23.54 -12.21 3.83
N THR A 5 24.43 -12.60 2.92
CA THR A 5 25.62 -13.40 3.24
C THR A 5 26.85 -12.66 2.73
N PHE A 6 27.79 -12.39 3.63
CA PHE A 6 29.11 -11.86 3.31
C PHE A 6 30.10 -13.00 3.33
N THR A 7 30.80 -13.20 2.22
CA THR A 7 31.81 -14.26 2.10
C THR A 7 33.19 -13.63 1.85
N LEU A 8 34.09 -13.85 2.77
CA LEU A 8 35.46 -13.34 2.70
C LEU A 8 36.38 -14.39 2.04
N SER A 9 37.38 -13.95 1.29
CA SER A 9 38.40 -14.82 0.67
C SER A 9 39.38 -15.42 1.69
N GLU A 10 39.56 -14.73 2.82
CA GLU A 10 40.44 -15.13 3.93
C GLU A 10 39.73 -14.99 5.27
N ALA A 11 40.22 -15.75 6.26
CA ALA A 11 39.69 -15.64 7.62
C ALA A 11 39.96 -14.23 8.23
N ALA A 12 38.90 -13.58 8.74
CA ALA A 12 38.99 -12.36 9.51
C ALA A 12 38.30 -12.53 10.87
N THR A 13 38.79 -11.78 11.88
CA THR A 13 38.20 -11.73 13.24
C THR A 13 37.72 -10.37 13.61
N ASP A 14 38.02 -9.36 12.80
CA ASP A 14 37.69 -7.94 12.98
C ASP A 14 36.56 -7.45 12.06
N PHE A 15 36.01 -8.28 11.16
CA PHE A 15 34.88 -7.92 10.32
C PHE A 15 33.58 -7.87 11.15
N VAL A 16 33.00 -6.71 11.26
CA VAL A 16 31.81 -6.42 12.08
C VAL A 16 30.74 -5.68 11.28
N GLU A 17 29.51 -5.61 11.79
CA GLU A 17 28.38 -4.93 11.13
C GLU A 17 28.70 -3.48 10.72
N ALA A 18 29.46 -2.76 11.56
CA ALA A 18 29.84 -1.37 11.31
C ALA A 18 30.78 -1.18 10.10
N ASP A 19 31.36 -2.24 9.54
CA ASP A 19 32.17 -2.19 8.33
C ASP A 19 31.33 -2.17 7.05
N ALA A 20 30.07 -2.57 7.16
CA ALA A 20 29.11 -2.46 6.09
C ALA A 20 28.44 -1.08 6.09
N THR A 21 28.46 -0.39 4.94
CA THR A 21 27.69 0.83 4.72
C THR A 21 26.31 0.46 4.21
N VAL A 22 25.28 1.04 4.82
CA VAL A 22 23.87 0.74 4.49
C VAL A 22 23.12 2.03 4.21
N THR A 23 22.32 2.05 3.13
CA THR A 23 21.35 3.10 2.83
C THR A 23 20.00 2.48 2.50
N GLY A 24 18.90 3.25 2.63
CA GLY A 24 17.54 2.79 2.32
C GLY A 24 16.98 1.75 3.29
N GLY A 25 17.66 1.50 4.42
CA GLY A 25 17.22 0.53 5.42
C GLY A 25 18.23 0.35 6.53
N SER A 26 18.16 -0.78 7.23
CA SER A 26 19.05 -1.15 8.34
C SER A 26 19.45 -2.62 8.30
N LEU A 27 20.58 -2.95 8.91
CA LEU A 27 20.97 -4.32 9.19
C LEU A 27 20.59 -4.71 10.62
N SER A 28 20.41 -5.98 10.84
CA SER A 28 20.18 -6.62 12.14
C SER A 28 20.61 -8.08 12.09
N ASN A 29 20.59 -8.76 13.23
CA ASN A 29 20.93 -10.19 13.36
C ASN A 29 22.30 -10.54 12.76
N TRP A 30 23.29 -9.62 12.91
CA TRP A 30 24.66 -9.88 12.47
C TRP A 30 25.22 -11.11 13.15
N THR A 31 25.71 -12.08 12.38
CA THR A 31 26.21 -13.35 12.90
C THR A 31 27.46 -13.79 12.14
N ALA A 32 28.53 -14.05 12.85
CA ALA A 32 29.69 -14.75 12.30
C ALA A 32 29.39 -16.26 12.28
N VAL A 33 29.08 -16.79 11.11
CA VAL A 33 28.84 -18.22 10.90
C VAL A 33 30.17 -18.98 10.92
N SER A 34 31.22 -18.37 10.37
CA SER A 34 32.62 -18.82 10.45
C SER A 34 33.54 -17.61 10.37
N SER A 35 34.85 -17.81 10.39
CA SER A 35 35.83 -16.74 10.17
C SER A 35 35.83 -16.15 8.76
N THR A 36 35.12 -16.78 7.80
CA THR A 36 35.03 -16.35 6.40
C THR A 36 33.59 -16.07 5.95
N VAL A 37 32.57 -16.40 6.77
CA VAL A 37 31.16 -16.26 6.40
C VAL A 37 30.39 -15.54 7.51
N TYR A 38 29.74 -14.46 7.14
CA TYR A 38 28.89 -13.66 8.03
C TYR A 38 27.51 -13.49 7.41
N THR A 39 26.50 -13.38 8.22
CA THR A 39 25.13 -13.15 7.78
C THR A 39 24.50 -11.96 8.53
N ALA A 40 23.57 -11.30 7.87
CA ALA A 40 22.74 -10.25 8.47
C ALA A 40 21.35 -10.23 7.81
N THR A 41 20.40 -9.58 8.46
CA THR A 41 19.07 -9.31 7.91
C THR A 41 18.99 -7.84 7.51
N PHE A 42 18.73 -7.56 6.23
CA PHE A 42 18.39 -6.22 5.75
C PHE A 42 16.89 -6.00 5.89
N THR A 43 16.52 -4.87 6.47
CA THR A 43 15.13 -4.39 6.57
C THR A 43 15.06 -3.03 5.89
N PRO A 44 14.24 -2.86 4.82
CA PRO A 44 14.09 -1.57 4.17
C PRO A 44 13.39 -0.56 5.09
N THR A 45 13.63 0.73 4.84
CA THR A 45 12.92 1.82 5.52
C THR A 45 11.43 1.74 5.20
N ALA A 46 10.57 1.93 6.21
CA ALA A 46 9.12 1.97 6.01
C ALA A 46 8.71 3.25 5.25
N ASP A 47 7.59 3.18 4.52
CA ASP A 47 7.01 4.28 3.74
C ASP A 47 8.04 4.98 2.83
N SER A 48 8.82 4.19 2.09
CA SER A 48 9.95 4.65 1.29
C SER A 48 10.04 3.93 -0.04
N THR A 49 10.48 4.66 -1.07
CA THR A 49 10.91 4.13 -2.37
C THR A 49 12.41 4.28 -2.58
N THR A 50 13.16 4.59 -1.52
CA THR A 50 14.62 4.70 -1.59
C THR A 50 15.25 3.31 -1.63
N ASP A 51 16.01 3.01 -2.69
CA ASP A 51 16.69 1.75 -2.86
C ASP A 51 17.60 1.42 -1.66
N GLY A 52 17.57 0.14 -1.28
CA GLY A 52 18.45 -0.41 -0.25
C GLY A 52 19.81 -0.74 -0.85
N VAL A 53 20.87 -0.05 -0.43
CA VAL A 53 22.25 -0.35 -0.87
C VAL A 53 23.07 -0.78 0.33
N ILE A 54 23.71 -1.94 0.21
CA ILE A 54 24.65 -2.45 1.20
C ILE A 54 26.00 -2.66 0.53
N SER A 55 27.06 -2.10 1.07
CA SER A 55 28.41 -2.20 0.51
C SER A 55 29.48 -2.30 1.58
N VAL A 56 30.62 -2.90 1.22
CA VAL A 56 31.83 -2.97 2.05
C VAL A 56 32.99 -2.32 1.28
N SER A 57 33.50 -1.22 1.81
CA SER A 57 34.62 -0.49 1.21
C SER A 57 35.97 -1.16 1.49
N SER A 58 37.02 -0.74 0.77
CA SER A 58 38.40 -1.15 1.10
C SER A 58 38.79 -0.69 2.50
N SER A 59 39.74 -1.40 3.11
CA SER A 59 40.33 -1.10 4.42
C SER A 59 39.36 -1.17 5.58
N LYS A 60 38.36 -2.03 5.49
CA LYS A 60 37.36 -2.22 6.55
C LYS A 60 37.69 -3.36 7.51
N PHE A 61 38.30 -4.41 7.02
CA PHE A 61 38.69 -5.56 7.83
C PHE A 61 40.06 -6.10 7.38
N SER A 62 40.65 -6.97 8.20
CA SER A 62 41.97 -7.56 7.95
C SER A 62 41.88 -9.08 7.93
N GLY A 63 42.62 -9.67 7.02
CA GLY A 63 42.91 -11.12 7.04
C GLY A 63 43.84 -11.50 8.19
N SER A 64 43.98 -12.80 8.46
CA SER A 64 44.81 -13.33 9.54
C SER A 64 46.30 -12.95 9.44
N SER A 65 46.80 -12.57 8.27
CA SER A 65 48.14 -12.04 8.01
C SER A 65 48.30 -10.55 8.31
N GLY A 66 47.19 -9.82 8.67
CA GLY A 66 47.17 -8.38 8.94
C GLY A 66 47.02 -7.51 7.68
N ASN A 67 46.86 -8.11 6.49
CA ASN A 67 46.57 -7.36 5.27
C ASN A 67 45.08 -6.93 5.25
N THR A 68 44.82 -5.64 4.97
CA THR A 68 43.47 -5.14 4.85
C THR A 68 42.85 -5.45 3.49
N ASN A 69 41.52 -5.61 3.44
CA ASN A 69 40.81 -5.75 2.17
C ASN A 69 41.01 -4.52 1.28
N ASN A 70 41.16 -4.74 -0.03
CA ASN A 70 41.43 -3.70 -1.03
C ASN A 70 40.47 -3.73 -2.22
N ASP A 71 39.43 -4.53 -2.17
CA ASP A 71 38.48 -4.85 -3.23
C ASP A 71 37.17 -4.05 -3.17
N GLY A 72 37.09 -3.03 -2.32
CA GLY A 72 35.85 -2.27 -2.02
C GLY A 72 35.20 -1.55 -3.22
N SER A 73 35.88 -1.50 -4.39
CA SER A 73 35.29 -0.99 -5.64
C SER A 73 34.78 -2.10 -6.57
N ASP A 74 34.95 -3.37 -6.19
CA ASP A 74 34.50 -4.50 -6.99
C ASP A 74 32.97 -4.62 -6.91
N ALA A 75 32.34 -5.02 -8.02
CA ALA A 75 30.87 -5.10 -8.10
C ALA A 75 30.24 -6.09 -7.11
N ASN A 76 30.98 -7.13 -6.70
CA ASN A 76 30.54 -8.12 -5.71
C ASN A 76 30.59 -7.61 -4.26
N ASN A 77 31.15 -6.43 -4.01
CA ASN A 77 31.19 -5.79 -2.70
C ASN A 77 30.00 -4.86 -2.45
N SER A 78 29.02 -4.85 -3.34
CA SER A 78 27.78 -4.09 -3.19
C SER A 78 26.58 -4.88 -3.69
N ILE A 79 25.46 -4.72 -3.00
CA ILE A 79 24.15 -5.22 -3.43
C ILE A 79 23.13 -4.09 -3.34
N THR A 80 22.25 -4.01 -4.34
CA THR A 80 21.16 -3.04 -4.38
C THR A 80 19.83 -3.76 -4.44
N PHE A 81 18.88 -3.36 -3.60
CA PHE A 81 17.49 -3.77 -3.61
C PHE A 81 16.62 -2.62 -4.07
N THR A 82 15.80 -2.83 -5.08
CA THR A 82 14.70 -1.91 -5.36
C THR A 82 13.68 -2.02 -4.22
N VAL A 83 13.35 -0.90 -3.61
CA VAL A 83 12.47 -0.82 -2.44
C VAL A 83 11.22 -0.04 -2.81
N ASP A 84 10.07 -0.62 -2.49
CA ASP A 84 8.79 0.06 -2.41
C ASP A 84 8.07 -0.46 -1.17
N THR A 85 7.97 0.38 -0.15
CA THR A 85 7.25 0.10 1.10
C THR A 85 6.18 1.16 1.37
N VAL A 86 5.93 2.05 0.41
CA VAL A 86 4.81 3.01 0.44
C VAL A 86 3.51 2.23 0.34
N ARG A 87 2.52 2.62 1.13
CA ARG A 87 1.22 1.97 1.13
C ARG A 87 0.23 2.77 0.31
N PRO A 88 -0.53 2.13 -0.58
CA PRO A 88 -1.56 2.84 -1.32
C PRO A 88 -2.65 3.35 -0.38
N THR A 89 -3.21 4.51 -0.73
CA THR A 89 -4.37 5.11 -0.10
C THR A 89 -5.50 5.26 -1.13
N ILE A 90 -6.72 5.48 -0.65
CA ILE A 90 -7.90 5.69 -1.51
C ILE A 90 -8.67 6.93 -1.05
N ALA A 91 -9.22 7.66 -2.01
CA ALA A 91 -10.22 8.69 -1.77
C ALA A 91 -11.48 8.38 -2.58
N ILE A 92 -12.64 8.53 -1.96
CA ILE A 92 -13.95 8.37 -2.59
C ILE A 92 -14.58 9.75 -2.71
N THR A 93 -15.01 10.10 -3.91
CA THR A 93 -15.79 11.31 -4.20
C THR A 93 -17.03 10.93 -4.99
N ASP A 94 -17.99 11.81 -5.01
CA ASP A 94 -19.25 11.66 -5.74
C ASP A 94 -19.56 12.91 -6.58
N ASP A 95 -20.58 12.84 -7.42
CA ASP A 95 -21.02 13.93 -8.29
C ASP A 95 -22.27 14.65 -7.76
N ASP A 96 -22.73 14.33 -6.55
CA ASP A 96 -23.86 14.95 -5.91
C ASP A 96 -23.41 16.12 -5.03
N ASP A 97 -23.92 17.33 -5.29
CA ASP A 97 -23.47 18.57 -4.64
C ASP A 97 -23.88 18.68 -3.16
N ASP A 98 -24.95 18.00 -2.72
CA ASP A 98 -25.50 18.11 -1.36
C ASP A 98 -25.59 16.79 -0.60
N ASN A 99 -25.14 15.69 -1.20
CA ASN A 99 -25.19 14.34 -0.65
C ASN A 99 -26.62 13.92 -0.22
N SER A 100 -27.65 14.29 -1.01
CA SER A 100 -29.05 14.05 -0.70
C SER A 100 -29.76 13.38 -1.87
N LEU A 101 -30.16 12.12 -1.71
CA LEU A 101 -30.76 11.30 -2.76
C LEU A 101 -32.23 11.01 -2.47
N SER A 102 -33.11 11.40 -3.43
CA SER A 102 -34.54 11.16 -3.44
C SER A 102 -34.93 9.98 -4.35
N ALA A 103 -36.21 9.70 -4.48
CA ALA A 103 -36.71 8.60 -5.32
C ALA A 103 -36.36 8.83 -6.81
N GLY A 104 -35.58 7.91 -7.37
CA GLY A 104 -35.12 7.94 -8.74
C GLY A 104 -33.75 8.56 -8.95
N ASP A 105 -33.16 9.17 -7.92
CA ASP A 105 -31.81 9.73 -7.98
C ASP A 105 -30.76 8.65 -7.90
N THR A 106 -29.61 8.94 -8.47
CA THR A 106 -28.39 8.12 -8.41
C THR A 106 -27.18 9.03 -8.34
N SER A 107 -26.07 8.58 -7.76
CA SER A 107 -24.82 9.34 -7.76
C SER A 107 -23.69 8.52 -8.40
N THR A 108 -22.82 9.18 -9.14
CA THR A 108 -21.61 8.59 -9.69
C THR A 108 -20.47 8.74 -8.69
N LEU A 109 -19.98 7.61 -8.21
CA LEU A 109 -18.82 7.57 -7.32
C LEU A 109 -17.54 7.47 -8.12
N THR A 110 -16.52 8.17 -7.67
CA THR A 110 -15.15 8.04 -8.16
C THR A 110 -14.23 7.61 -7.03
N PHE A 111 -13.53 6.50 -7.23
CA PHE A 111 -12.52 5.96 -6.32
C PHE A 111 -11.15 6.28 -6.92
N THR A 112 -10.35 7.06 -6.20
CA THR A 112 -9.00 7.47 -6.63
C THR A 112 -7.97 6.89 -5.70
N LEU A 113 -7.09 6.05 -6.22
CA LEU A 113 -5.98 5.44 -5.49
C LEU A 113 -4.71 6.28 -5.66
N SER A 114 -3.88 6.37 -4.62
CA SER A 114 -2.58 7.05 -4.69
C SER A 114 -1.57 6.32 -5.56
N GLU A 115 -1.72 5.00 -5.71
CA GLU A 115 -0.83 4.13 -6.47
C GLU A 115 -1.62 3.12 -7.30
N ALA A 116 -0.98 2.61 -8.36
CA ALA A 116 -1.61 1.63 -9.25
C ALA A 116 -1.92 0.32 -8.53
N SER A 117 -3.16 -0.15 -8.65
CA SER A 117 -3.61 -1.46 -8.17
C SER A 117 -4.19 -2.30 -9.31
N THR A 118 -3.98 -3.61 -9.24
CA THR A 118 -4.57 -4.59 -10.17
C THR A 118 -5.63 -5.46 -9.50
N ASN A 119 -5.80 -5.34 -8.18
CA ASN A 119 -6.70 -6.18 -7.39
C ASN A 119 -7.85 -5.42 -6.71
N PHE A 120 -7.96 -4.09 -6.88
CA PHE A 120 -9.12 -3.34 -6.38
C PHE A 120 -10.35 -3.63 -7.24
N VAL A 121 -11.39 -4.17 -6.64
CA VAL A 121 -12.62 -4.60 -7.29
C VAL A 121 -13.86 -4.17 -6.50
N GLN A 122 -15.04 -4.21 -7.13
CA GLN A 122 -16.30 -3.79 -6.49
C GLN A 122 -16.57 -4.48 -5.15
N SER A 123 -16.17 -5.74 -4.98
CA SER A 123 -16.38 -6.48 -3.72
C SER A 123 -15.54 -5.99 -2.54
N ASP A 124 -14.56 -5.11 -2.76
CA ASP A 124 -13.76 -4.47 -1.71
C ASP A 124 -14.48 -3.28 -1.09
N VAL A 125 -15.54 -2.81 -1.74
CA VAL A 125 -16.38 -1.69 -1.29
C VAL A 125 -17.48 -2.21 -0.39
N THR A 126 -17.58 -1.66 0.81
CA THR A 126 -18.70 -1.89 1.73
C THR A 126 -19.81 -0.89 1.43
N ILE A 127 -21.04 -1.39 1.33
CA ILE A 127 -22.21 -0.59 0.95
C ILE A 127 -23.34 -0.87 1.92
N SER A 128 -24.06 0.19 2.33
CA SER A 128 -25.35 0.10 3.00
C SER A 128 -26.32 1.13 2.42
N GLY A 129 -27.62 0.92 2.63
CA GLY A 129 -28.69 1.84 2.18
C GLY A 129 -28.90 1.89 0.66
N GLY A 130 -28.26 1.02 -0.11
CA GLY A 130 -28.40 1.00 -1.56
C GLY A 130 -27.54 -0.08 -2.24
N SER A 131 -27.24 0.11 -3.51
CA SER A 131 -26.43 -0.81 -4.30
C SER A 131 -25.49 -0.07 -5.27
N LEU A 132 -24.38 -0.72 -5.66
CA LEU A 132 -23.51 -0.27 -6.75
C LEU A 132 -23.77 -1.01 -8.03
N SER A 133 -23.69 -0.28 -9.13
CA SER A 133 -23.76 -0.79 -10.51
C SER A 133 -22.73 -0.06 -11.39
N ASN A 134 -22.60 -0.48 -12.64
CA ASN A 134 -21.73 0.16 -13.64
C ASN A 134 -20.27 0.31 -13.16
N TRP A 135 -19.77 -0.66 -12.39
CA TRP A 135 -18.35 -0.68 -11.97
C TRP A 135 -17.45 -0.64 -13.20
N ASN A 136 -16.53 0.33 -13.23
CA ASN A 136 -15.61 0.52 -14.32
C ASN A 136 -14.22 0.93 -13.83
N ALA A 137 -13.20 0.18 -14.26
CA ALA A 137 -11.80 0.55 -14.09
C ALA A 137 -11.40 1.52 -15.20
N VAL A 138 -11.39 2.82 -14.92
CA VAL A 138 -10.98 3.87 -15.86
C VAL A 138 -9.47 3.80 -16.09
N SER A 139 -8.71 3.53 -15.04
CA SER A 139 -7.27 3.31 -15.06
C SER A 139 -6.87 2.38 -13.91
N SER A 140 -5.56 2.13 -13.73
CA SER A 140 -5.05 1.39 -12.57
C SER A 140 -5.16 2.14 -11.24
N THR A 141 -5.49 3.44 -11.28
CA THR A 141 -5.63 4.30 -10.10
C THR A 141 -7.01 4.96 -9.98
N VAL A 142 -7.89 4.84 -11.00
CA VAL A 142 -9.20 5.48 -10.99
C VAL A 142 -10.28 4.47 -11.37
N TYR A 143 -11.28 4.35 -10.52
CA TYR A 143 -12.45 3.50 -10.72
C TYR A 143 -13.72 4.30 -10.52
N THR A 144 -14.79 3.94 -11.21
CA THR A 144 -16.10 4.59 -11.07
C THR A 144 -17.20 3.56 -10.87
N ALA A 145 -18.28 3.96 -10.21
CA ALA A 145 -19.50 3.18 -10.07
C ALA A 145 -20.70 4.10 -9.91
N THR A 146 -21.89 3.58 -10.12
CA THR A 146 -23.15 4.28 -9.85
C THR A 146 -23.76 3.73 -8.56
N PHE A 147 -23.99 4.58 -7.58
CA PHE A 147 -24.78 4.28 -6.39
C PHE A 147 -26.25 4.55 -6.64
N THR A 148 -27.11 3.60 -6.29
CA THR A 148 -28.56 3.72 -6.32
C THR A 148 -29.09 3.44 -4.92
N PRO A 149 -29.81 4.39 -4.25
CA PRO A 149 -30.39 4.17 -2.95
C PRO A 149 -31.49 3.11 -2.98
N THR A 150 -31.75 2.48 -1.83
CA THR A 150 -32.86 1.54 -1.68
C THR A 150 -34.20 2.30 -1.86
N ALA A 151 -35.13 1.72 -2.63
CA ALA A 151 -36.45 2.31 -2.86
C ALA A 151 -37.31 2.27 -1.58
N ASP A 152 -38.21 3.24 -1.42
CA ASP A 152 -39.10 3.40 -0.26
C ASP A 152 -38.37 3.34 1.11
N SER A 153 -37.24 4.03 1.20
CA SER A 153 -36.34 4.00 2.35
C SER A 153 -35.91 5.40 2.78
N THR A 154 -35.65 5.54 4.09
CA THR A 154 -34.97 6.69 4.69
C THR A 154 -33.64 6.26 5.33
N THR A 155 -33.14 5.10 4.98
CA THR A 155 -31.83 4.60 5.48
C THR A 155 -30.72 5.23 4.65
N ASP A 156 -29.82 5.94 5.33
CA ASP A 156 -28.67 6.58 4.68
C ASP A 156 -27.85 5.60 3.85
N GLY A 157 -27.42 6.08 2.69
CA GLY A 157 -26.47 5.39 1.82
C GLY A 157 -25.04 5.59 2.33
N VAL A 158 -24.34 4.52 2.72
CA VAL A 158 -22.94 4.61 3.12
C VAL A 158 -22.08 3.72 2.22
N ILE A 159 -21.07 4.31 1.65
CA ILE A 159 -20.09 3.65 0.81
C ILE A 159 -18.71 3.83 1.44
N SER A 160 -17.97 2.76 1.67
CA SER A 160 -16.65 2.83 2.30
C SER A 160 -15.70 1.73 1.83
N VAL A 161 -14.40 2.00 1.95
CA VAL A 161 -13.33 1.02 1.70
C VAL A 161 -12.48 0.90 2.96
N ALA A 162 -12.43 -0.29 3.55
CA ALA A 162 -11.65 -0.57 4.75
C ALA A 162 -10.17 -0.79 4.44
N SER A 163 -9.32 -0.83 5.48
CA SER A 163 -7.93 -1.25 5.34
C SER A 163 -7.80 -2.69 4.85
N SER A 164 -6.70 -3.01 4.19
CA SER A 164 -6.34 -4.34 3.68
C SER A 164 -7.29 -4.89 2.61
N LYS A 165 -7.90 -4.00 1.82
CA LYS A 165 -8.82 -4.38 0.74
C LYS A 165 -8.12 -4.50 -0.61
N PHE A 166 -7.10 -3.70 -0.85
CA PHE A 166 -6.33 -3.75 -2.09
C PHE A 166 -4.85 -3.53 -1.79
N SER A 167 -4.02 -3.79 -2.78
CA SER A 167 -2.57 -3.57 -2.72
C SER A 167 -2.05 -2.92 -4.00
N ASP A 168 -0.90 -2.28 -3.87
CA ASP A 168 -0.11 -1.81 -5.00
C ASP A 168 0.60 -2.96 -5.74
N SER A 169 1.43 -2.62 -6.71
CA SER A 169 2.22 -3.58 -7.50
C SER A 169 3.38 -4.21 -6.71
N ALA A 170 3.83 -3.58 -5.64
CA ALA A 170 4.87 -4.10 -4.74
C ALA A 170 4.30 -5.04 -3.66
N GLY A 171 2.98 -5.09 -3.51
CA GLY A 171 2.26 -5.93 -2.56
C GLY A 171 1.97 -5.24 -1.22
N ASN A 172 2.15 -3.91 -1.12
CA ASN A 172 1.77 -3.17 0.08
C ASN A 172 0.25 -2.98 0.12
N SER A 173 -0.39 -3.38 1.21
CA SER A 173 -1.83 -3.23 1.37
C SER A 173 -2.18 -1.85 1.92
N ASN A 174 -3.34 -1.31 1.50
CA ASN A 174 -3.87 -0.06 2.04
C ASN A 174 -4.14 -0.16 3.55
N THR A 175 -3.89 0.93 4.29
CA THR A 175 -4.09 1.00 5.75
C THR A 175 -4.93 2.20 6.19
N ASP A 176 -5.44 2.97 5.26
CA ASP A 176 -6.16 4.24 5.43
C ASP A 176 -7.68 4.08 5.63
N GLY A 177 -8.20 2.87 5.83
CA GLY A 177 -9.64 2.57 5.88
C GLY A 177 -10.43 3.26 7.01
N SER A 178 -9.76 4.00 7.90
CA SER A 178 -10.41 4.87 8.91
C SER A 178 -10.34 6.36 8.55
N ASP A 179 -9.74 6.72 7.43
CA ASP A 179 -9.63 8.10 7.00
C ASP A 179 -10.99 8.60 6.48
N ALA A 180 -11.28 9.88 6.70
CA ALA A 180 -12.58 10.46 6.36
C ALA A 180 -12.88 10.40 4.84
N ASN A 181 -11.85 10.47 4.00
CA ASN A 181 -11.98 10.39 2.54
C ASN A 181 -12.21 8.97 2.00
N ASN A 182 -12.18 7.95 2.86
CA ASN A 182 -12.47 6.56 2.51
C ASN A 182 -13.95 6.20 2.62
N SER A 183 -14.80 7.19 2.86
CA SER A 183 -16.24 7.00 3.00
C SER A 183 -17.01 8.19 2.44
N VAL A 184 -18.14 7.89 1.79
CA VAL A 184 -19.18 8.86 1.39
C VAL A 184 -20.49 8.43 2.04
N THR A 185 -21.25 9.40 2.54
CA THR A 185 -22.58 9.17 3.13
C THR A 185 -23.59 10.05 2.45
N PHE A 186 -24.67 9.45 1.95
CA PHE A 186 -25.83 10.15 1.40
C PHE A 186 -26.99 10.10 2.39
N THR A 187 -27.60 11.24 2.62
CA THR A 187 -28.95 11.30 3.24
C THR A 187 -29.96 10.83 2.21
N VAL A 188 -30.76 9.83 2.55
CA VAL A 188 -31.70 9.20 1.61
C VAL A 188 -33.15 9.41 2.08
N ASP A 189 -34.00 9.91 1.17
CA ASP A 189 -35.45 9.86 1.30
C ASP A 189 -36.07 9.46 -0.05
N THR A 190 -36.24 8.16 -0.26
CA THR A 190 -36.88 7.61 -1.45
C THR A 190 -38.35 7.22 -1.22
N THR A 191 -38.92 7.62 -0.08
CA THR A 191 -40.34 7.33 0.24
C THR A 191 -41.27 8.06 -0.73
N THR A 192 -42.18 7.31 -1.33
CA THR A 192 -43.24 7.92 -2.21
C THR A 192 -44.47 8.21 -1.35
N THR A 193 -44.89 9.48 -1.27
CA THR A 193 -46.20 9.83 -0.72
C THR A 193 -47.29 9.22 -1.62
N PRO A 194 -48.20 8.37 -1.09
CA PRO A 194 -49.26 7.83 -1.93
C PRO A 194 -50.11 8.99 -2.47
N SER A 195 -50.30 9.01 -3.79
CA SER A 195 -51.20 9.95 -4.45
C SER A 195 -52.61 9.84 -3.83
N PRO A 196 -53.25 10.94 -3.44
CA PRO A 196 -54.60 10.86 -2.88
C PRO A 196 -55.53 10.16 -3.86
N SER A 197 -56.21 9.11 -3.39
CA SER A 197 -57.22 8.38 -4.17
C SER A 197 -58.28 9.37 -4.64
N PRO A 198 -58.68 9.35 -5.94
CA PRO A 198 -59.74 10.22 -6.41
C PRO A 198 -61.01 9.97 -5.58
N SER A 199 -61.59 11.06 -5.04
CA SER A 199 -62.83 11.02 -4.28
C SER A 199 -63.96 10.47 -5.18
N PRO A 200 -64.75 9.48 -4.73
CA PRO A 200 -65.88 8.99 -5.55
C PRO A 200 -66.91 10.12 -5.75
N SER A 201 -67.34 10.29 -7.01
CA SER A 201 -68.36 11.23 -7.47
C SER A 201 -69.73 10.77 -7.01
#